data_7c8effa6cfb2a66f9c416976da7a99c9
#
_entry.id   7c8effa6cfb2a66f9c416976da7a99c9
#
_cell.length_a   1.000
_cell.length_b   1.000
_cell.length_c   1.000
_cell.angle_alpha   90.00
_cell.angle_beta   90.00
_cell.angle_gamma   90.00
#
_symmetry.space_group_name_H-M   'P 1'
#
loop_
_entity.id
_entity.type
_entity.pdbx_description
1 polymer ?
#
loop_
_entity_poly.entity_id
_entity_poly.type
_entity_poly.pdbx_seq_one_letter_code
_entity_poly.pdbx_strand_id
1 'polypeptide(L)'
;MAQAPSAATQPSERLHFFLLNVGHFLDHMFTLIFATVAALALIREWGLSYSELLAYAAPGFFAFGLFSLPAGWLADRWSREGMMAVFFVGIGLASIATGFVDTPLQAGVGLFTIGMFAAIYHPVGLALVVEKWKNTGMRLAVNGVWGNLGVASAALVTGYMIDHGGWRMAFILPGLVSIAVGIFYAAMQWPRIVNPPVRRKKAETAKLSPDYRRIMVRISLIVFLTTSVSSIIFQATTYALPKIFDEKLQGTAGAFVAWIDAIRAGSPSTTATMVGVLAFIVFAIASLAQLVVGSLLDKHGPRIVFMGVAAIQIVFFALMPGRLDLVALAIALGFMIGAFGQIPINDYMVGKMASGDFRARVYGVRYVVSFTSLAIALPFIGAIHARWGFDTLFVVLAGCALLILSAVMLLPRRLPTPETFAAARGT
;
A
#
# COMPACT_ATOMS: atom_id res chain seq x y z
N MET A 1 31.06 -8.95 34.73
CA MET A 1 31.09 -9.41 33.33
C MET A 1 30.65 -8.25 32.46
N ALA A 2 31.60 -7.63 31.76
CA ALA A 2 31.34 -6.49 30.87
C ALA A 2 30.50 -6.98 29.67
N GLN A 3 29.36 -6.33 29.42
CA GLN A 3 28.59 -6.53 28.20
C GLN A 3 29.46 -6.15 27.00
N ALA A 4 29.68 -7.08 26.09
CA ALA A 4 30.32 -6.80 24.82
C ALA A 4 29.53 -5.69 24.07
N PRO A 5 30.22 -4.72 23.43
CA PRO A 5 29.55 -3.66 22.70
C PRO A 5 28.66 -4.26 21.60
N SER A 6 27.45 -3.71 21.44
CA SER A 6 26.52 -4.11 20.39
C SER A 6 27.24 -4.08 19.05
N ALA A 7 27.30 -5.22 18.36
CA ALA A 7 27.91 -5.32 17.04
C ALA A 7 27.30 -4.24 16.12
N ALA A 8 28.12 -3.26 15.75
CA ALA A 8 27.77 -2.29 14.72
C ALA A 8 27.35 -3.07 13.47
N THR A 9 26.15 -2.85 12.96
CA THR A 9 25.66 -3.49 11.74
C THR A 9 26.70 -3.34 10.63
N GLN A 10 27.17 -4.44 10.08
CA GLN A 10 28.20 -4.41 9.03
C GLN A 10 27.71 -3.60 7.82
N PRO A 11 28.57 -2.90 7.08
CA PRO A 11 28.17 -2.08 5.92
C PRO A 11 27.31 -2.86 4.91
N SER A 12 27.58 -4.14 4.69
CA SER A 12 26.78 -5.03 3.82
C SER A 12 25.34 -5.25 4.32
N GLU A 13 25.11 -5.27 5.63
CA GLU A 13 23.77 -5.41 6.20
C GLU A 13 22.95 -4.13 6.09
N ARG A 14 23.61 -2.96 6.26
CA ARG A 14 22.96 -1.65 6.04
C ARG A 14 22.51 -1.49 4.59
N LEU A 15 23.39 -1.84 3.65
CA LEU A 15 23.08 -1.79 2.23
C LEU A 15 21.96 -2.77 1.86
N HIS A 16 21.96 -3.98 2.42
CA HIS A 16 20.86 -4.93 2.19
C HIS A 16 19.52 -4.37 2.69
N PHE A 17 19.49 -3.80 3.90
CA PHE A 17 18.27 -3.16 4.42
C PHE A 17 17.81 -1.98 3.55
N PHE A 18 18.76 -1.16 3.07
CA PHE A 18 18.44 -0.07 2.15
C PHE A 18 17.81 -0.59 0.86
N LEU A 19 18.36 -1.64 0.25
CA LEU A 19 17.79 -2.24 -0.97
C LEU A 19 16.41 -2.86 -0.74
N LEU A 20 16.15 -3.45 0.43
CA LEU A 20 14.79 -3.88 0.79
C LEU A 20 13.83 -2.69 0.88
N ASN A 21 14.28 -1.56 1.42
CA ASN A 21 13.46 -0.34 1.46
C ASN A 21 13.19 0.22 0.05
N VAL A 22 14.20 0.24 -0.83
CA VAL A 22 14.02 0.58 -2.25
C VAL A 22 13.01 -0.37 -2.91
N GLY A 23 13.05 -1.67 -2.57
CA GLY A 23 12.07 -2.63 -3.03
C GLY A 23 10.63 -2.27 -2.62
N HIS A 24 10.42 -1.85 -1.37
CA HIS A 24 9.10 -1.42 -0.89
C HIS A 24 8.60 -0.16 -1.58
N PHE A 25 9.51 0.79 -1.79
CA PHE A 25 9.22 1.99 -2.56
C PHE A 25 8.77 1.66 -3.99
N LEU A 26 9.54 0.82 -4.70
CA LEU A 26 9.24 0.44 -6.07
C LEU A 26 7.95 -0.37 -6.18
N ASP A 27 7.69 -1.29 -5.25
CA ASP A 27 6.47 -2.10 -5.20
C ASP A 27 5.21 -1.21 -5.22
N HIS A 28 5.14 -0.27 -4.30
CA HIS A 28 4.01 0.65 -4.22
C HIS A 28 3.96 1.67 -5.37
N MET A 29 5.10 2.13 -5.85
CA MET A 29 5.15 3.04 -6.98
C MET A 29 4.60 2.38 -8.26
N PHE A 30 5.05 1.17 -8.60
CA PHE A 30 4.60 0.46 -9.81
C PHE A 30 3.09 0.15 -9.80
N THR A 31 2.53 -0.17 -8.63
CA THR A 31 1.09 -0.45 -8.52
C THR A 31 0.21 0.77 -8.76
N LEU A 32 0.75 2.00 -8.66
CA LEU A 32 0.00 3.25 -8.77
C LEU A 32 0.32 4.08 -10.03
N ILE A 33 1.33 3.72 -10.83
CA ILE A 33 1.65 4.44 -12.08
C ILE A 33 0.41 4.52 -12.97
N PHE A 34 -0.28 3.39 -13.19
CA PHE A 34 -1.44 3.34 -14.07
C PHE A 34 -2.59 4.23 -13.61
N ALA A 35 -2.76 4.44 -12.30
CA ALA A 35 -3.78 5.35 -11.77
C ALA A 35 -3.64 6.77 -12.33
N THR A 36 -2.41 7.28 -12.36
CA THR A 36 -2.09 8.63 -12.90
C THR A 36 -2.11 8.64 -14.42
N VAL A 37 -1.56 7.62 -15.07
CA VAL A 37 -1.57 7.47 -16.52
C VAL A 37 -2.99 7.41 -17.06
N ALA A 38 -3.87 6.61 -16.45
CA ALA A 38 -5.28 6.52 -16.80
C ALA A 38 -5.99 7.87 -16.65
N ALA A 39 -5.78 8.54 -15.49
CA ALA A 39 -6.44 9.80 -15.16
C ALA A 39 -6.05 10.95 -16.11
N LEU A 40 -4.76 11.05 -16.48
CA LEU A 40 -4.21 12.26 -17.08
C LEU A 40 -3.81 12.10 -18.56
N ALA A 41 -3.60 10.87 -19.06
CA ALA A 41 -3.14 10.61 -20.42
C ALA A 41 -4.10 9.75 -21.24
N LEU A 42 -4.40 8.51 -20.78
CA LEU A 42 -5.09 7.52 -21.60
C LEU A 42 -6.55 7.83 -21.89
N ILE A 43 -7.23 8.60 -21.04
CA ILE A 43 -8.58 9.12 -21.33
C ILE A 43 -8.60 9.85 -22.67
N ARG A 44 -7.57 10.65 -22.93
CA ARG A 44 -7.45 11.43 -24.16
C ARG A 44 -6.89 10.62 -25.32
N GLU A 45 -5.86 9.81 -25.06
CA GLU A 45 -5.15 9.07 -26.12
C GLU A 45 -5.98 7.89 -26.66
N TRP A 46 -6.70 7.17 -25.81
CA TRP A 46 -7.50 6.02 -26.21
C TRP A 46 -8.99 6.31 -26.37
N GLY A 47 -9.44 7.53 -26.00
CA GLY A 47 -10.85 7.92 -26.08
C GLY A 47 -11.77 7.12 -25.16
N LEU A 48 -11.20 6.50 -24.12
CA LEU A 48 -11.94 5.72 -23.14
C LEU A 48 -12.28 6.57 -21.92
N SER A 49 -13.43 6.27 -21.29
CA SER A 49 -13.76 6.85 -20.01
C SER A 49 -12.81 6.33 -18.89
N TYR A 50 -12.69 7.11 -17.82
CA TYR A 50 -11.93 6.68 -16.64
C TYR A 50 -12.45 5.34 -16.07
N SER A 51 -13.78 5.16 -16.10
CA SER A 51 -14.43 3.93 -15.66
C SER A 51 -13.98 2.69 -16.43
N GLU A 52 -13.88 2.79 -17.75
CA GLU A 52 -13.40 1.71 -18.61
C GLU A 52 -11.94 1.39 -18.33
N LEU A 53 -11.11 2.42 -18.16
CA LEU A 53 -9.68 2.25 -17.83
C LEU A 53 -9.46 1.57 -16.47
N LEU A 54 -10.29 1.87 -15.46
CA LEU A 54 -10.21 1.20 -14.16
C LEU A 54 -10.45 -0.30 -14.24
N ALA A 55 -11.31 -0.77 -15.14
CA ALA A 55 -11.55 -2.19 -15.34
C ALA A 55 -10.28 -2.93 -15.78
N TYR A 56 -9.42 -2.31 -16.59
CA TYR A 56 -8.15 -2.88 -17.03
C TYR A 56 -7.07 -2.88 -15.95
N ALA A 57 -7.23 -2.11 -14.85
CA ALA A 57 -6.34 -2.17 -13.70
C ALA A 57 -6.64 -3.33 -12.75
N ALA A 58 -7.90 -3.76 -12.67
CA ALA A 58 -8.35 -4.79 -11.74
C ALA A 58 -7.55 -6.11 -11.83
N PRO A 59 -7.21 -6.66 -13.02
CA PRO A 59 -6.39 -7.86 -13.15
C PRO A 59 -5.04 -7.77 -12.44
N GLY A 60 -4.41 -6.59 -12.38
CA GLY A 60 -3.12 -6.39 -11.70
C GLY A 60 -3.23 -6.63 -10.19
N PHE A 61 -4.25 -6.08 -9.57
CA PHE A 61 -4.49 -6.27 -8.13
C PHE A 61 -4.98 -7.68 -7.80
N PHE A 62 -5.76 -8.28 -8.69
CA PHE A 62 -6.12 -9.70 -8.56
C PHE A 62 -4.89 -10.60 -8.60
N ALA A 63 -3.97 -10.37 -9.54
CA ALA A 63 -2.70 -11.09 -9.63
C ALA A 63 -1.87 -10.87 -8.36
N PHE A 64 -1.77 -9.63 -7.86
CA PHE A 64 -1.05 -9.33 -6.63
C PHE A 64 -1.57 -10.18 -5.45
N GLY A 65 -2.88 -10.23 -5.23
CA GLY A 65 -3.48 -11.07 -4.18
C GLY A 65 -3.20 -12.55 -4.41
N LEU A 66 -3.47 -13.06 -5.61
CA LEU A 66 -3.39 -14.47 -5.97
C LEU A 66 -1.96 -15.02 -5.82
N PHE A 67 -0.95 -14.30 -6.32
CA PHE A 67 0.43 -14.77 -6.34
C PHE A 67 1.19 -14.53 -5.03
N SER A 68 0.65 -13.79 -4.04
CA SER A 68 1.31 -13.56 -2.75
C SER A 68 1.58 -14.85 -1.98
N LEU A 69 0.64 -15.81 -1.96
CA LEU A 69 0.83 -17.08 -1.28
C LEU A 69 1.86 -18.00 -2.00
N PRO A 70 1.76 -18.22 -3.32
CA PRO A 70 2.78 -18.94 -4.07
C PRO A 70 4.18 -18.33 -3.95
N ALA A 71 4.30 -16.99 -3.97
CA ALA A 71 5.58 -16.29 -3.82
C ALA A 71 6.22 -16.56 -2.46
N GLY A 72 5.48 -16.48 -1.37
CA GLY A 72 5.95 -16.80 -0.03
C GLY A 72 6.37 -18.26 0.10
N TRP A 73 5.57 -19.18 -0.45
CA TRP A 73 5.87 -20.61 -0.45
C TRP A 73 7.14 -20.94 -1.24
N LEU A 74 7.33 -20.34 -2.41
CA LEU A 74 8.52 -20.54 -3.24
C LEU A 74 9.77 -19.96 -2.57
N ALA A 75 9.65 -18.79 -1.94
CA ALA A 75 10.72 -18.16 -1.18
C ALA A 75 11.21 -19.03 0.00
N ASP A 76 10.31 -19.76 0.64
CA ASP A 76 10.67 -20.66 1.74
C ASP A 76 11.32 -21.97 1.26
N ARG A 77 11.05 -22.40 0.02
CA ARG A 77 11.63 -23.60 -0.58
C ARG A 77 12.94 -23.37 -1.33
N TRP A 78 13.07 -22.20 -1.93
CA TRP A 78 14.26 -21.86 -2.69
C TRP A 78 15.12 -20.84 -1.92
N SER A 79 14.91 -19.54 -2.14
CA SER A 79 15.70 -18.47 -1.51
C SER A 79 14.86 -17.19 -1.44
N ARG A 80 14.78 -16.57 -0.27
CA ARG A 80 14.12 -15.26 -0.13
C ARG A 80 14.87 -14.18 -0.86
N GLU A 81 16.20 -14.20 -0.80
CA GLU A 81 17.06 -13.30 -1.55
C GLU A 81 16.92 -13.52 -3.06
N GLY A 82 16.80 -14.77 -3.50
CA GLY A 82 16.53 -15.09 -4.90
C GLY A 82 15.19 -14.56 -5.37
N MET A 83 14.14 -14.74 -4.58
CA MET A 83 12.81 -14.19 -4.88
C MET A 83 12.80 -12.66 -4.91
N MET A 84 13.59 -11.98 -4.06
CA MET A 84 13.73 -10.52 -4.15
C MET A 84 14.44 -10.08 -5.43
N ALA A 85 15.43 -10.83 -5.92
CA ALA A 85 16.04 -10.56 -7.23
C ALA A 85 15.03 -10.75 -8.37
N VAL A 86 14.20 -11.81 -8.31
CA VAL A 86 13.08 -12.04 -9.25
C VAL A 86 12.06 -10.90 -9.19
N PHE A 87 11.74 -10.40 -8.00
CA PHE A 87 10.87 -9.24 -7.83
C PHE A 87 11.40 -8.03 -8.60
N PHE A 88 12.62 -7.58 -8.33
CA PHE A 88 13.17 -6.38 -8.94
C PHE A 88 13.27 -6.48 -10.48
N VAL A 89 13.83 -7.59 -10.97
CA VAL A 89 14.01 -7.79 -12.41
C VAL A 89 12.66 -8.01 -13.10
N GLY A 90 11.81 -8.86 -12.52
CA GLY A 90 10.53 -9.22 -13.10
C GLY A 90 9.55 -8.04 -13.18
N ILE A 91 9.41 -7.26 -12.09
CA ILE A 91 8.52 -6.09 -12.10
C ILE A 91 9.05 -5.01 -13.04
N GLY A 92 10.40 -4.85 -13.12
CA GLY A 92 11.03 -3.92 -14.04
C GLY A 92 10.79 -4.29 -15.49
N LEU A 93 10.96 -5.56 -15.88
CA LEU A 93 10.68 -6.06 -17.24
C LEU A 93 9.19 -5.94 -17.58
N ALA A 94 8.30 -6.31 -16.65
CA ALA A 94 6.86 -6.18 -16.83
C ALA A 94 6.45 -4.72 -17.03
N SER A 95 7.03 -3.79 -16.26
CA SER A 95 6.78 -2.36 -16.40
C SER A 95 7.26 -1.84 -17.76
N ILE A 96 8.48 -2.17 -18.17
CA ILE A 96 9.00 -1.77 -19.50
C ILE A 96 8.08 -2.29 -20.60
N ALA A 97 7.69 -3.57 -20.55
CA ALA A 97 6.77 -4.15 -21.54
C ALA A 97 5.42 -3.41 -21.56
N THR A 98 4.91 -2.99 -20.39
CA THR A 98 3.69 -2.19 -20.28
C THR A 98 3.84 -0.80 -20.90
N GLY A 99 5.05 -0.23 -20.92
CA GLY A 99 5.34 1.03 -21.60
C GLY A 99 5.25 0.96 -23.13
N PHE A 100 5.24 -0.24 -23.73
CA PHE A 100 5.14 -0.44 -25.18
C PHE A 100 3.77 -0.91 -25.67
N VAL A 101 2.75 -0.93 -24.80
CA VAL A 101 1.39 -1.35 -25.18
C VAL A 101 0.66 -0.27 -25.98
N ASP A 102 -0.19 -0.70 -26.90
CA ASP A 102 -0.99 0.17 -27.76
C ASP A 102 -2.50 -0.02 -27.59
N THR A 103 -2.90 -1.04 -26.82
CA THR A 103 -4.32 -1.32 -26.57
C THR A 103 -4.62 -1.51 -25.08
N PRO A 104 -5.86 -1.21 -24.64
CA PRO A 104 -6.29 -1.41 -23.27
C PRO A 104 -6.12 -2.86 -22.77
N LEU A 105 -6.38 -3.84 -23.64
CA LEU A 105 -6.19 -5.25 -23.29
C LEU A 105 -4.73 -5.59 -23.01
N GLN A 106 -3.81 -5.11 -23.85
CA GLN A 106 -2.37 -5.29 -23.64
C GLN A 106 -1.93 -4.61 -22.32
N ALA A 107 -2.47 -3.41 -22.01
CA ALA A 107 -2.22 -2.76 -20.73
C ALA A 107 -2.72 -3.61 -19.56
N GLY A 108 -3.92 -4.19 -19.66
CA GLY A 108 -4.44 -5.11 -18.65
C GLY A 108 -3.55 -6.33 -18.40
N VAL A 109 -3.00 -6.93 -19.48
CA VAL A 109 -2.02 -8.04 -19.40
C VAL A 109 -0.72 -7.57 -18.76
N GLY A 110 -0.22 -6.39 -19.14
CA GLY A 110 0.97 -5.78 -18.55
C GLY A 110 0.80 -5.53 -17.05
N LEU A 111 -0.33 -4.95 -16.66
CA LEU A 111 -0.65 -4.69 -15.25
C LEU A 111 -0.83 -5.99 -14.45
N PHE A 112 -1.45 -7.03 -15.04
CA PHE A 112 -1.50 -8.36 -14.44
C PHE A 112 -0.09 -8.90 -14.15
N THR A 113 0.84 -8.74 -15.12
CA THR A 113 2.22 -9.20 -14.98
C THR A 113 2.98 -8.37 -13.93
N ILE A 114 2.78 -7.05 -13.88
CA ILE A 114 3.31 -6.19 -12.81
C ILE A 114 2.80 -6.68 -11.46
N GLY A 115 1.49 -6.91 -11.31
CA GLY A 115 0.87 -7.40 -10.08
C GLY A 115 1.41 -8.76 -9.63
N MET A 116 1.67 -9.68 -10.57
CA MET A 116 2.27 -10.99 -10.30
C MET A 116 3.65 -10.86 -9.65
N PHE A 117 4.51 -9.98 -10.16
CA PHE A 117 5.84 -9.76 -9.57
C PHE A 117 5.77 -8.92 -8.29
N ALA A 118 4.89 -7.91 -8.21
CA ALA A 118 4.64 -7.13 -7.00
C ALA A 118 4.23 -8.02 -5.82
N ALA A 119 3.46 -9.07 -6.05
CA ALA A 119 3.04 -10.05 -5.05
C ALA A 119 4.19 -10.67 -4.25
N ILE A 120 5.42 -10.58 -4.74
CA ILE A 120 6.61 -11.16 -4.08
C ILE A 120 7.05 -10.31 -2.89
N TYR A 121 6.97 -8.97 -2.98
CA TYR A 121 7.60 -8.11 -2.00
C TYR A 121 7.09 -8.33 -0.56
N HIS A 122 5.79 -8.27 -0.34
CA HIS A 122 5.23 -8.32 1.01
C HIS A 122 5.52 -9.63 1.76
N PRO A 123 5.29 -10.83 1.21
CA PRO A 123 5.60 -12.06 1.93
C PRO A 123 7.09 -12.34 2.06
N VAL A 124 7.93 -11.83 1.15
CA VAL A 124 9.35 -12.15 1.10
C VAL A 124 10.22 -11.05 1.71
N GLY A 125 10.04 -9.81 1.26
CA GLY A 125 10.83 -8.66 1.72
C GLY A 125 10.61 -8.37 3.20
N LEU A 126 9.35 -8.34 3.67
CA LEU A 126 9.06 -8.15 5.10
C LEU A 126 9.56 -9.32 5.95
N ALA A 127 9.51 -10.55 5.43
CA ALA A 127 10.07 -11.69 6.13
C ALA A 127 11.59 -11.58 6.31
N LEU A 128 12.31 -11.07 5.30
CA LEU A 128 13.75 -10.77 5.41
C LEU A 128 14.04 -9.69 6.46
N VAL A 129 13.22 -8.62 6.51
CA VAL A 129 13.35 -7.56 7.54
C VAL A 129 13.17 -8.14 8.93
N VAL A 130 12.20 -9.01 9.14
CA VAL A 130 11.91 -9.62 10.46
C VAL A 130 13.00 -10.60 10.89
N GLU A 131 13.56 -11.38 9.95
CA GLU A 131 14.51 -12.43 10.25
C GLU A 131 15.91 -11.91 10.60
N LYS A 132 16.38 -10.87 9.93
CA LYS A 132 17.78 -10.45 9.96
C LYS A 132 18.14 -9.47 11.08
N TRP A 133 17.18 -8.73 11.63
CA TRP A 133 17.50 -7.63 12.56
C TRP A 133 16.78 -7.75 13.89
N LYS A 134 17.51 -7.45 14.99
CA LYS A 134 16.98 -7.55 16.36
C LYS A 134 15.90 -6.49 16.66
N ASN A 135 16.05 -5.26 16.14
CA ASN A 135 15.10 -4.16 16.34
C ASN A 135 14.00 -4.17 15.27
N THR A 136 13.27 -5.27 15.17
CA THR A 136 12.31 -5.55 14.10
C THR A 136 11.23 -4.49 13.97
N GLY A 137 10.68 -3.99 15.07
CA GLY A 137 9.63 -2.96 15.04
C GLY A 137 10.06 -1.67 14.34
N MET A 138 11.22 -1.11 14.73
CA MET A 138 11.76 0.09 14.09
C MET A 138 12.10 -0.16 12.62
N ARG A 139 12.64 -1.33 12.29
CA ARG A 139 12.98 -1.68 10.91
C ARG A 139 11.74 -1.79 10.02
N LEU A 140 10.68 -2.40 10.53
CA LEU A 140 9.39 -2.44 9.83
C LEU A 140 8.78 -1.06 9.67
N ALA A 141 8.88 -0.19 10.67
CA ALA A 141 8.39 1.19 10.59
C ALA A 141 9.15 1.98 9.51
N VAL A 142 10.48 1.92 9.48
CA VAL A 142 11.30 2.56 8.44
C VAL A 142 10.94 2.01 7.07
N ASN A 143 10.82 0.69 6.95
CA ASN A 143 10.43 0.04 5.70
C ASN A 143 9.02 0.48 5.24
N GLY A 144 8.07 0.63 6.17
CA GLY A 144 6.74 1.17 5.88
C GLY A 144 6.77 2.61 5.35
N VAL A 145 7.65 3.47 5.90
CA VAL A 145 7.85 4.84 5.38
C VAL A 145 8.32 4.82 3.93
N TRP A 146 9.23 3.91 3.56
CA TRP A 146 9.66 3.78 2.17
C TRP A 146 8.54 3.34 1.23
N GLY A 147 7.67 2.40 1.66
CA GLY A 147 6.48 2.04 0.90
C GLY A 147 5.54 3.23 0.69
N ASN A 148 5.30 4.01 1.74
CA ASN A 148 4.46 5.23 1.64
C ASN A 148 5.09 6.30 0.75
N LEU A 149 6.41 6.45 0.74
CA LEU A 149 7.10 7.32 -0.21
C LEU A 149 6.92 6.82 -1.65
N GLY A 150 6.86 5.51 -1.87
CA GLY A 150 6.52 4.92 -3.18
C GLY A 150 5.12 5.32 -3.62
N VAL A 151 4.11 5.21 -2.73
CA VAL A 151 2.74 5.69 -2.97
C VAL A 151 2.73 7.18 -3.34
N ALA A 152 3.39 8.00 -2.53
CA ALA A 152 3.43 9.45 -2.74
C ALA A 152 4.12 9.81 -4.07
N SER A 153 5.24 9.17 -4.38
CA SER A 153 6.06 9.48 -5.56
C SER A 153 5.43 9.01 -6.87
N ALA A 154 4.51 8.03 -6.84
CA ALA A 154 3.91 7.47 -8.04
C ALA A 154 3.24 8.55 -8.91
N ALA A 155 2.37 9.39 -8.33
CA ALA A 155 1.68 10.45 -9.06
C ALA A 155 2.64 11.55 -9.54
N LEU A 156 3.62 11.93 -8.70
CA LEU A 156 4.61 12.96 -9.03
C LEU A 156 5.50 12.54 -10.20
N VAL A 157 6.13 11.34 -10.10
CA VAL A 157 7.02 10.83 -11.14
C VAL A 157 6.24 10.61 -12.44
N THR A 158 5.06 10.02 -12.34
CA THR A 158 4.21 9.76 -13.52
C THR A 158 3.75 11.06 -14.18
N GLY A 159 3.27 12.03 -13.41
CA GLY A 159 2.84 13.33 -13.95
C GLY A 159 3.99 14.07 -14.65
N TYR A 160 5.18 14.07 -14.04
CA TYR A 160 6.39 14.65 -14.67
C TYR A 160 6.76 13.93 -15.97
N MET A 161 6.71 12.60 -16.00
CA MET A 161 7.01 11.82 -17.21
C MET A 161 5.96 12.07 -18.30
N ILE A 162 4.67 12.16 -17.97
CA ILE A 162 3.60 12.48 -18.94
C ILE A 162 3.92 13.78 -19.65
N ASP A 163 4.32 14.80 -18.90
CA ASP A 163 4.55 16.13 -19.42
C ASP A 163 5.82 16.27 -20.27
N HIS A 164 6.88 15.49 -19.96
CA HIS A 164 8.20 15.67 -20.56
C HIS A 164 8.61 14.54 -21.51
N GLY A 165 8.05 13.35 -21.39
CA GLY A 165 8.43 12.17 -22.17
C GLY A 165 7.28 11.29 -22.64
N GLY A 166 6.05 11.67 -22.28
CA GLY A 166 4.85 10.88 -22.51
C GLY A 166 4.66 9.77 -21.47
N TRP A 167 3.43 9.27 -21.37
CA TRP A 167 3.04 8.32 -20.34
C TRP A 167 3.82 6.99 -20.40
N ARG A 168 4.30 6.59 -21.55
CA ARG A 168 5.11 5.38 -21.74
C ARG A 168 6.39 5.41 -20.91
N MET A 169 7.01 6.59 -20.80
CA MET A 169 8.23 6.79 -20.00
C MET A 169 7.99 6.59 -18.50
N ALA A 170 6.76 6.80 -18.02
CA ALA A 170 6.42 6.52 -16.63
C ALA A 170 6.53 5.03 -16.25
N PHE A 171 6.41 4.13 -17.21
CA PHE A 171 6.64 2.69 -17.03
C PHE A 171 8.08 2.28 -17.35
N ILE A 172 8.65 2.83 -18.44
CA ILE A 172 9.97 2.40 -18.95
C ILE A 172 11.08 2.82 -18.00
N LEU A 173 11.13 4.08 -17.59
CA LEU A 173 12.25 4.59 -16.80
C LEU A 173 12.35 3.96 -15.40
N PRO A 174 11.25 3.90 -14.59
CA PRO A 174 11.29 3.17 -13.34
C PRO A 174 11.58 1.66 -13.52
N GLY A 175 11.11 1.07 -14.64
CA GLY A 175 11.41 -0.31 -14.98
C GLY A 175 12.91 -0.56 -15.16
N LEU A 176 13.61 0.32 -15.87
CA LEU A 176 15.06 0.25 -16.04
C LEU A 176 15.79 0.40 -14.70
N VAL A 177 15.34 1.33 -13.85
CA VAL A 177 15.88 1.51 -12.49
C VAL A 177 15.71 0.23 -11.68
N SER A 178 14.52 -0.38 -11.71
CA SER A 178 14.25 -1.61 -10.97
C SER A 178 15.15 -2.76 -11.42
N ILE A 179 15.35 -2.94 -12.74
CA ILE A 179 16.26 -3.96 -13.27
C ILE A 179 17.69 -3.72 -12.80
N ALA A 180 18.18 -2.47 -12.88
CA ALA A 180 19.53 -2.13 -12.42
C ALA A 180 19.72 -2.45 -10.93
N VAL A 181 18.75 -2.07 -10.09
CA VAL A 181 18.72 -2.43 -8.66
C VAL A 181 18.68 -3.95 -8.47
N GLY A 182 17.89 -4.66 -9.26
CA GLY A 182 17.75 -6.11 -9.21
C GLY A 182 19.03 -6.85 -9.54
N ILE A 183 19.73 -6.44 -10.58
CA ILE A 183 21.04 -7.00 -10.98
C ILE A 183 22.08 -6.75 -9.85
N PHE A 184 22.12 -5.52 -9.34
CA PHE A 184 23.00 -5.18 -8.23
C PHE A 184 22.69 -5.99 -6.97
N TYR A 185 21.40 -6.12 -6.64
CA TYR A 185 20.93 -6.92 -5.51
C TYR A 185 21.32 -8.40 -5.67
N ALA A 186 21.09 -8.98 -6.85
CA ALA A 186 21.43 -10.37 -7.15
C ALA A 186 22.94 -10.62 -7.03
N ALA A 187 23.78 -9.71 -7.57
CA ALA A 187 25.23 -9.81 -7.45
C ALA A 187 25.69 -9.76 -5.98
N MET A 188 25.13 -8.83 -5.18
CA MET A 188 25.46 -8.69 -3.76
C MET A 188 25.00 -9.88 -2.92
N GLN A 189 23.83 -10.46 -3.22
CA GLN A 189 23.27 -11.57 -2.46
C GLN A 189 23.54 -12.95 -3.10
N TRP A 190 24.36 -13.03 -4.16
CA TRP A 190 24.63 -14.26 -4.91
C TRP A 190 24.95 -15.47 -4.04
N PRO A 191 25.82 -15.38 -3.00
CA PRO A 191 26.11 -16.52 -2.12
C PRO A 191 24.86 -17.08 -1.40
N ARG A 192 23.89 -16.23 -1.04
CA ARG A 192 22.65 -16.63 -0.36
C ARG A 192 21.56 -17.08 -1.32
N ILE A 193 21.67 -16.69 -2.59
CA ILE A 193 20.77 -17.17 -3.66
C ILE A 193 21.14 -18.60 -4.02
N VAL A 194 22.45 -18.89 -4.19
CA VAL A 194 22.94 -20.21 -4.61
C VAL A 194 22.96 -21.20 -3.44
N ASN A 195 23.36 -20.75 -2.25
CA ASN A 195 23.41 -21.55 -1.03
C ASN A 195 22.51 -20.93 0.06
N PRO A 196 21.19 -21.09 -0.05
CA PRO A 196 20.28 -20.49 0.92
C PRO A 196 20.44 -21.09 2.32
N PRO A 197 20.34 -20.29 3.38
CA PRO A 197 20.45 -20.80 4.75
C PRO A 197 19.34 -21.79 5.06
N VAL A 198 19.70 -22.91 5.70
CA VAL A 198 18.73 -23.93 6.15
C VAL A 198 17.83 -23.33 7.22
N ARG A 199 16.53 -23.30 6.97
CA ARG A 199 15.54 -22.80 7.91
C ARG A 199 15.02 -23.90 8.82
N ARG A 200 15.13 -23.68 10.12
CA ARG A 200 14.52 -24.59 11.11
C ARG A 200 13.00 -24.47 11.04
N LYS A 201 12.29 -25.60 10.96
CA LYS A 201 10.85 -25.62 11.22
C LYS A 201 10.59 -25.10 12.63
N LYS A 202 9.69 -24.13 12.77
CA LYS A 202 9.28 -23.62 14.08
C LYS A 202 8.48 -24.69 14.83
N ALA A 203 8.56 -24.68 16.16
CA ALA A 203 7.85 -25.63 17.03
C ALA A 203 6.33 -25.50 16.86
N GLU A 204 5.62 -26.63 17.00
CA GLU A 204 4.17 -26.71 17.00
C GLU A 204 3.55 -25.78 18.05
N THR A 205 2.49 -25.08 17.66
CA THR A 205 1.74 -24.20 18.55
C THR A 205 0.87 -25.02 19.53
N ALA A 206 0.87 -24.66 20.79
CA ALA A 206 0.01 -25.27 21.82
C ALA A 206 -1.47 -25.18 21.42
N LYS A 207 -2.24 -26.24 21.70
CA LYS A 207 -3.70 -26.28 21.44
C LYS A 207 -4.42 -25.25 22.30
N LEU A 208 -5.15 -24.35 21.67
CA LEU A 208 -5.95 -23.31 22.32
C LEU A 208 -7.24 -23.93 22.91
N SER A 209 -7.71 -23.40 24.06
CA SER A 209 -8.99 -23.85 24.64
C SER A 209 -10.16 -23.53 23.70
N PRO A 210 -11.25 -24.35 23.69
CA PRO A 210 -12.39 -24.16 22.81
C PRO A 210 -13.04 -22.77 22.94
N ASP A 211 -13.15 -22.25 24.16
CA ASP A 211 -13.76 -20.94 24.41
C ASP A 211 -12.87 -19.78 23.97
N TYR A 212 -11.56 -19.87 24.22
CA TYR A 212 -10.61 -18.89 23.68
C TYR A 212 -10.66 -18.87 22.15
N ARG A 213 -10.75 -20.05 21.53
CA ARG A 213 -10.90 -20.18 20.06
C ARG A 213 -12.17 -19.48 19.55
N ARG A 214 -13.33 -19.64 20.25
CA ARG A 214 -14.59 -19.00 19.87
C ARG A 214 -14.49 -17.47 19.91
N ILE A 215 -13.90 -16.91 20.96
CA ILE A 215 -13.67 -15.47 21.09
C ILE A 215 -12.72 -14.97 20.00
N MET A 216 -11.64 -15.71 19.74
CA MET A 216 -10.68 -15.35 18.71
C MET A 216 -11.29 -15.40 17.30
N VAL A 217 -12.17 -16.37 17.01
CA VAL A 217 -12.90 -16.41 15.73
C VAL A 217 -13.77 -15.16 15.55
N ARG A 218 -14.54 -14.76 16.62
CA ARG A 218 -15.34 -13.54 16.57
C ARG A 218 -14.50 -12.29 16.32
N ILE A 219 -13.38 -12.14 17.04
CA ILE A 219 -12.47 -11.01 16.86
C ILE A 219 -11.87 -11.05 15.44
N SER A 220 -11.48 -12.24 14.96
CA SER A 220 -10.94 -12.41 13.61
C SER A 220 -11.93 -11.97 12.54
N LEU A 221 -13.20 -12.33 12.66
CA LEU A 221 -14.25 -11.92 11.71
C LEU A 221 -14.38 -10.39 11.68
N ILE A 222 -14.38 -9.72 12.83
CA ILE A 222 -14.43 -8.26 12.91
C ILE A 222 -13.17 -7.66 12.26
N VAL A 223 -11.99 -8.18 12.56
CA VAL A 223 -10.71 -7.68 12.01
C VAL A 223 -10.64 -7.88 10.49
N PHE A 224 -11.09 -9.04 9.98
CA PHE A 224 -11.11 -9.25 8.53
C PHE A 224 -12.13 -8.34 7.83
N LEU A 225 -13.32 -8.14 8.41
CA LEU A 225 -14.31 -7.20 7.89
C LEU A 225 -13.73 -5.77 7.85
N THR A 226 -13.21 -5.28 8.98
CA THR A 226 -12.64 -3.93 9.05
C THR A 226 -11.42 -3.79 8.14
N THR A 227 -10.57 -4.81 8.01
CA THR A 227 -9.44 -4.81 7.07
C THR A 227 -9.91 -4.73 5.61
N SER A 228 -10.93 -5.50 5.23
CA SER A 228 -11.48 -5.48 3.86
C SER A 228 -12.03 -4.10 3.51
N VAL A 229 -12.85 -3.53 4.40
CA VAL A 229 -13.46 -2.21 4.19
C VAL A 229 -12.39 -1.10 4.25
N SER A 230 -11.42 -1.19 5.17
CA SER A 230 -10.27 -0.29 5.22
C SER A 230 -9.43 -0.33 3.95
N SER A 231 -9.24 -1.53 3.38
CA SER A 231 -8.52 -1.69 2.12
C SER A 231 -9.27 -1.02 0.97
N ILE A 232 -10.61 -1.17 0.91
CA ILE A 232 -11.44 -0.48 -0.09
C ILE A 232 -11.27 1.04 0.04
N ILE A 233 -11.38 1.60 1.26
CA ILE A 233 -11.20 3.04 1.50
C ILE A 233 -9.81 3.49 1.07
N PHE A 234 -8.75 2.83 1.58
CA PHE A 234 -7.37 3.21 1.30
C PHE A 234 -7.07 3.17 -0.20
N GLN A 235 -7.40 2.07 -0.84
CA GLN A 235 -7.09 1.85 -2.23
C GLN A 235 -7.96 2.70 -3.17
N ALA A 236 -9.26 2.87 -2.84
CA ALA A 236 -10.13 3.74 -3.62
C ALA A 236 -9.63 5.20 -3.60
N THR A 237 -9.24 5.68 -2.44
CA THR A 237 -8.73 7.05 -2.31
C THR A 237 -7.36 7.23 -2.93
N THR A 238 -6.41 6.31 -2.70
CA THR A 238 -5.07 6.42 -3.27
C THR A 238 -5.06 6.26 -4.79
N TYR A 239 -5.85 5.32 -5.31
CA TYR A 239 -5.93 5.07 -6.75
C TYR A 239 -6.67 6.17 -7.51
N ALA A 240 -7.76 6.68 -6.93
CA ALA A 240 -8.56 7.73 -7.58
C ALA A 240 -8.02 9.15 -7.36
N LEU A 241 -7.09 9.38 -6.42
CA LEU A 241 -6.65 10.73 -6.05
C LEU A 241 -6.16 11.58 -7.22
N PRO A 242 -5.34 11.06 -8.18
CA PRO A 242 -4.93 11.85 -9.34
C PRO A 242 -6.13 12.34 -10.16
N LYS A 243 -7.15 11.49 -10.35
CA LYS A 243 -8.36 11.86 -11.10
C LYS A 243 -9.26 12.82 -10.31
N ILE A 244 -9.38 12.61 -9.00
CA ILE A 244 -10.08 13.53 -8.10
C ILE A 244 -9.46 14.93 -8.18
N PHE A 245 -8.12 15.01 -8.18
CA PHE A 245 -7.42 16.29 -8.27
C PHE A 245 -7.51 16.91 -9.65
N ASP A 246 -7.43 16.13 -10.72
CA ASP A 246 -7.68 16.59 -12.09
C ASP A 246 -9.07 17.25 -12.23
N GLU A 247 -10.11 16.71 -11.58
CA GLU A 247 -11.48 17.24 -11.68
C GLU A 247 -11.77 18.36 -10.68
N LYS A 248 -11.26 18.26 -9.44
CA LYS A 248 -11.66 19.16 -8.35
C LYS A 248 -10.70 20.31 -8.07
N LEU A 249 -9.46 20.24 -8.55
CA LEU A 249 -8.41 21.24 -8.27
C LEU A 249 -7.99 22.05 -9.49
N GLN A 250 -8.82 22.17 -10.51
CA GLN A 250 -8.47 22.84 -11.76
C GLN A 250 -8.06 24.32 -11.54
N GLY A 251 -8.77 25.05 -10.71
CA GLY A 251 -8.43 26.43 -10.36
C GLY A 251 -7.12 26.53 -9.58
N THR A 252 -6.92 25.68 -8.58
CA THR A 252 -5.69 25.63 -7.79
C THR A 252 -4.48 25.20 -8.64
N ALA A 253 -4.63 24.17 -9.45
CA ALA A 253 -3.55 23.69 -10.33
C ALA A 253 -3.19 24.76 -11.37
N GLY A 254 -4.19 25.40 -12.00
CA GLY A 254 -3.97 26.46 -12.96
C GLY A 254 -3.30 27.71 -12.37
N ALA A 255 -3.71 28.15 -11.17
CA ALA A 255 -3.10 29.26 -10.46
C ALA A 255 -1.63 28.96 -10.08
N PHE A 256 -1.33 27.72 -9.68
CA PHE A 256 0.02 27.29 -9.33
C PHE A 256 0.93 27.20 -10.56
N VAL A 257 0.40 26.69 -11.69
CA VAL A 257 1.09 26.70 -12.98
C VAL A 257 1.42 28.13 -13.38
N ALA A 258 0.44 29.05 -13.37
CA ALA A 258 0.66 30.46 -13.72
C ALA A 258 1.70 31.14 -12.81
N TRP A 259 1.72 30.81 -11.52
CA TRP A 259 2.71 31.33 -10.58
C TRP A 259 4.13 30.81 -10.89
N ILE A 260 4.29 29.53 -11.22
CA ILE A 260 5.59 28.94 -11.60
C ILE A 260 6.07 29.55 -12.93
N ASP A 261 5.18 29.67 -13.92
CA ASP A 261 5.52 30.24 -15.22
C ASP A 261 5.94 31.71 -15.11
N ALA A 262 5.37 32.46 -14.18
CA ALA A 262 5.78 33.83 -13.87
C ALA A 262 7.20 33.91 -13.25
N ILE A 263 7.65 32.88 -12.53
CA ILE A 263 8.99 32.81 -11.92
C ILE A 263 10.02 32.24 -12.89
N ARG A 264 9.62 31.28 -13.73
CA ARG A 264 10.46 30.65 -14.74
C ARG A 264 10.29 31.33 -16.08
N ALA A 265 11.26 32.10 -16.51
CA ALA A 265 11.39 32.52 -17.91
C ALA A 265 11.77 31.31 -18.77
N GLY A 266 10.80 30.44 -19.14
CA GLY A 266 11.08 29.20 -19.91
C GLY A 266 9.85 28.32 -20.04
N SER A 267 10.00 27.09 -20.47
CA SER A 267 8.92 26.15 -20.83
C SER A 267 7.72 26.13 -19.87
N PRO A 268 6.48 26.19 -20.37
CA PRO A 268 5.29 26.21 -19.54
C PRO A 268 5.20 24.94 -18.70
N SER A 269 4.88 25.11 -17.40
CA SER A 269 4.59 24.01 -16.49
C SER A 269 3.26 23.39 -16.90
N THR A 270 3.19 22.08 -16.92
CA THR A 270 2.01 21.37 -17.39
C THR A 270 1.18 20.83 -16.22
N THR A 271 -0.11 20.63 -16.50
CA THR A 271 -1.11 20.30 -15.46
C THR A 271 -0.86 18.94 -14.80
N ALA A 272 -0.30 17.97 -15.54
CA ALA A 272 -0.09 16.63 -15.01
C ALA A 272 0.98 16.59 -13.91
N THR A 273 2.08 17.33 -14.09
CA THR A 273 3.11 17.50 -13.03
C THR A 273 2.50 18.13 -11.79
N MET A 274 1.63 19.16 -11.94
CA MET A 274 1.00 19.84 -10.80
C MET A 274 0.07 18.92 -10.01
N VAL A 275 -0.78 18.18 -10.69
CA VAL A 275 -1.63 17.15 -10.06
C VAL A 275 -0.75 16.14 -9.28
N GLY A 276 0.36 15.73 -9.88
CA GLY A 276 1.34 14.85 -9.24
C GLY A 276 1.97 15.47 -7.99
N VAL A 277 2.35 16.75 -8.03
CA VAL A 277 2.92 17.48 -6.87
C VAL A 277 1.91 17.58 -5.73
N LEU A 278 0.66 17.97 -6.03
CA LEU A 278 -0.38 18.08 -5.02
C LEU A 278 -0.70 16.71 -4.38
N ALA A 279 -0.77 15.65 -5.19
CA ALA A 279 -0.96 14.30 -4.69
C ALA A 279 0.22 13.84 -3.83
N PHE A 280 1.45 14.12 -4.25
CA PHE A 280 2.66 13.82 -3.47
C PHE A 280 2.63 14.49 -2.09
N ILE A 281 2.31 15.77 -2.03
CA ILE A 281 2.25 16.54 -0.78
C ILE A 281 1.21 15.93 0.16
N VAL A 282 0.01 15.64 -0.35
CA VAL A 282 -1.08 15.05 0.45
C VAL A 282 -0.68 13.66 0.96
N PHE A 283 -0.13 12.79 0.13
CA PHE A 283 0.31 11.46 0.55
C PHE A 283 1.49 11.52 1.53
N ALA A 284 2.46 12.39 1.29
CA ALA A 284 3.62 12.53 2.16
C ALA A 284 3.22 13.00 3.57
N ILE A 285 2.36 14.03 3.68
CA ILE A 285 1.85 14.49 4.97
C ILE A 285 0.97 13.41 5.62
N ALA A 286 0.07 12.79 4.88
CA ALA A 286 -0.81 11.74 5.39
C ALA A 286 -0.03 10.52 5.91
N SER A 287 1.11 10.19 5.30
CA SER A 287 1.94 9.08 5.74
C SER A 287 2.51 9.28 7.14
N LEU A 288 2.72 10.51 7.58
CA LEU A 288 3.18 10.83 8.94
C LEU A 288 2.13 10.49 10.01
N ALA A 289 0.85 10.43 9.64
CA ALA A 289 -0.22 10.02 10.54
C ALA A 289 0.02 8.62 11.13
N GLN A 290 0.70 7.73 10.40
CA GLN A 290 1.03 6.39 10.89
C GLN A 290 1.90 6.41 12.15
N LEU A 291 2.83 7.36 12.27
CA LEU A 291 3.68 7.52 13.44
C LEU A 291 2.85 7.95 14.66
N VAL A 292 1.93 8.92 14.45
CA VAL A 292 1.02 9.39 15.49
C VAL A 292 0.09 8.26 15.95
N VAL A 293 -0.56 7.60 15.01
CA VAL A 293 -1.48 6.48 15.28
C VAL A 293 -0.75 5.33 15.96
N GLY A 294 0.48 4.99 15.54
CA GLY A 294 1.30 3.97 16.20
C GLY A 294 1.52 4.28 17.69
N SER A 295 1.87 5.53 18.00
CA SER A 295 2.06 5.94 19.40
C SER A 295 0.76 5.96 20.21
N LEU A 296 -0.37 6.29 19.58
CA LEU A 296 -1.69 6.26 20.21
C LEU A 296 -2.17 4.83 20.49
N LEU A 297 -1.83 3.86 19.62
CA LEU A 297 -2.16 2.44 19.80
C LEU A 297 -1.54 1.88 21.09
N ASP A 298 -0.28 2.25 21.36
CA ASP A 298 0.41 1.80 22.58
C ASP A 298 -0.21 2.39 23.86
N LYS A 299 -0.75 3.62 23.78
CA LYS A 299 -1.33 4.32 24.93
C LYS A 299 -2.80 3.98 25.18
N HIS A 300 -3.63 3.93 24.14
CA HIS A 300 -5.09 3.88 24.24
C HIS A 300 -5.70 2.56 23.75
N GLY A 301 -4.87 1.72 23.10
CA GLY A 301 -5.31 0.45 22.52
C GLY A 301 -6.09 0.61 21.20
N PRO A 302 -6.26 -0.51 20.45
CA PRO A 302 -6.71 -0.46 19.07
C PRO A 302 -8.17 0.00 18.91
N ARG A 303 -9.06 -0.33 19.85
CA ARG A 303 -10.48 0.03 19.74
C ARG A 303 -10.70 1.55 19.72
N ILE A 304 -10.13 2.28 20.68
CA ILE A 304 -10.32 3.74 20.80
C ILE A 304 -9.69 4.46 19.64
N VAL A 305 -8.47 4.07 19.28
CA VAL A 305 -7.71 4.70 18.18
C VAL A 305 -8.43 4.47 16.84
N PHE A 306 -8.92 3.24 16.60
CA PHE A 306 -9.64 2.96 15.37
C PHE A 306 -10.97 3.70 15.27
N MET A 307 -11.70 3.82 16.38
CA MET A 307 -12.92 4.65 16.41
C MET A 307 -12.62 6.10 16.05
N GLY A 308 -11.53 6.69 16.58
CA GLY A 308 -11.10 8.05 16.25
C GLY A 308 -10.75 8.21 14.77
N VAL A 309 -9.97 7.28 14.21
CA VAL A 309 -9.60 7.29 12.78
C VAL A 309 -10.83 7.12 11.89
N ALA A 310 -11.74 6.21 12.21
CA ALA A 310 -12.99 6.03 11.46
C ALA A 310 -13.89 7.28 11.53
N ALA A 311 -13.97 7.95 12.69
CA ALA A 311 -14.71 9.20 12.84
C ALA A 311 -14.12 10.33 11.97
N ILE A 312 -12.80 10.47 11.93
CA ILE A 312 -12.11 11.42 11.02
C ILE A 312 -12.50 11.11 9.57
N GLN A 313 -12.46 9.87 9.15
CA GLN A 313 -12.85 9.49 7.79
C GLN A 313 -14.29 9.82 7.47
N ILE A 314 -15.24 9.50 8.37
CA ILE A 314 -16.67 9.83 8.19
C ILE A 314 -16.83 11.33 7.96
N VAL A 315 -16.24 12.16 8.81
CA VAL A 315 -16.37 13.62 8.74
C VAL A 315 -15.82 14.16 7.42
N PHE A 316 -14.57 13.81 7.08
CA PHE A 316 -13.93 14.37 5.90
C PHE A 316 -14.51 13.82 4.59
N PHE A 317 -14.94 12.56 4.54
CA PHE A 317 -15.68 12.06 3.38
C PHE A 317 -17.05 12.73 3.23
N ALA A 318 -17.79 12.93 4.31
CA ALA A 318 -19.10 13.62 4.27
C ALA A 318 -18.99 15.10 3.88
N LEU A 319 -17.88 15.76 4.19
CA LEU A 319 -17.63 17.16 3.84
C LEU A 319 -17.19 17.38 2.39
N MET A 320 -16.70 16.34 1.69
CA MET A 320 -16.07 16.47 0.36
C MET A 320 -17.05 16.77 -0.79
N PRO A 321 -18.29 16.26 -0.83
CA PRO A 321 -19.22 16.53 -1.92
C PRO A 321 -19.40 18.01 -2.18
N GLY A 322 -19.36 18.41 -3.47
CA GLY A 322 -19.52 19.80 -3.92
C GLY A 322 -18.32 20.73 -3.62
N ARG A 323 -17.22 20.22 -3.04
CA ARG A 323 -16.04 21.06 -2.74
C ARG A 323 -15.05 21.05 -3.89
N LEU A 324 -14.43 22.21 -4.10
CA LEU A 324 -13.45 22.46 -5.15
C LEU A 324 -12.21 23.15 -4.58
N ASP A 325 -11.12 23.12 -5.34
CA ASP A 325 -9.89 23.85 -5.12
C ASP A 325 -9.26 23.65 -3.72
N LEU A 326 -8.80 24.71 -3.08
CA LEU A 326 -8.11 24.63 -1.78
C LEU A 326 -8.95 23.97 -0.68
N VAL A 327 -10.27 24.14 -0.71
CA VAL A 327 -11.16 23.50 0.25
C VAL A 327 -11.19 21.98 0.02
N ALA A 328 -11.29 21.55 -1.24
CA ALA A 328 -11.23 20.15 -1.59
C ALA A 328 -9.86 19.54 -1.23
N LEU A 329 -8.76 20.27 -1.47
CA LEU A 329 -7.41 19.86 -1.11
C LEU A 329 -7.25 19.65 0.40
N ALA A 330 -7.73 20.61 1.21
CA ALA A 330 -7.68 20.50 2.67
C ALA A 330 -8.51 19.32 3.21
N ILE A 331 -9.70 19.09 2.65
CA ILE A 331 -10.55 17.95 3.00
C ILE A 331 -9.90 16.64 2.55
N ALA A 332 -9.27 16.61 1.38
CA ALA A 332 -8.54 15.45 0.88
C ALA A 332 -7.38 15.06 1.81
N LEU A 333 -6.63 16.04 2.30
CA LEU A 333 -5.61 15.78 3.31
C LEU A 333 -6.21 15.14 4.57
N GLY A 334 -7.37 15.62 5.03
CA GLY A 334 -8.06 15.10 6.21
C GLY A 334 -8.47 13.62 6.06
N PHE A 335 -9.16 13.25 4.98
CA PHE A 335 -9.53 11.85 4.78
C PHE A 335 -8.31 10.95 4.47
N MET A 336 -7.26 11.47 3.84
CA MET A 336 -6.03 10.72 3.60
C MET A 336 -5.24 10.47 4.90
N ILE A 337 -5.21 11.42 5.84
CA ILE A 337 -4.69 11.19 7.20
C ILE A 337 -5.42 10.01 7.86
N GLY A 338 -6.75 9.95 7.74
CA GLY A 338 -7.52 8.80 8.19
C GLY A 338 -7.18 7.51 7.46
N ALA A 339 -7.07 7.55 6.13
CA ALA A 339 -6.78 6.38 5.30
C ALA A 339 -5.39 5.78 5.60
N PHE A 340 -4.36 6.61 5.76
CA PHE A 340 -3.02 6.15 6.17
C PHE A 340 -2.97 5.73 7.63
N GLY A 341 -3.72 6.43 8.51
CA GLY A 341 -3.79 6.12 9.94
C GLY A 341 -4.36 4.73 10.26
N GLN A 342 -5.21 4.16 9.41
CA GLN A 342 -5.77 2.82 9.67
C GLN A 342 -4.78 1.67 9.34
N ILE A 343 -3.70 1.91 8.60
CA ILE A 343 -2.73 0.86 8.24
C ILE A 343 -2.08 0.25 9.49
N PRO A 344 -1.43 1.02 10.40
CA PRO A 344 -0.81 0.46 11.59
C PRO A 344 -1.83 -0.18 12.54
N ILE A 345 -3.10 0.25 12.54
CA ILE A 345 -4.14 -0.35 13.38
C ILE A 345 -4.44 -1.77 12.92
N ASN A 346 -4.64 -1.97 11.62
CA ASN A 346 -4.88 -3.29 11.05
C ASN A 346 -3.68 -4.22 11.26
N ASP A 347 -2.45 -3.71 11.09
CA ASP A 347 -1.21 -4.48 11.34
C ASP A 347 -1.07 -4.88 12.81
N TYR A 348 -1.36 -3.95 13.73
CA TYR A 348 -1.33 -4.20 15.16
C TYR A 348 -2.34 -5.28 15.56
N MET A 349 -3.59 -5.20 15.07
CA MET A 349 -4.64 -6.17 15.40
C MET A 349 -4.27 -7.57 14.90
N VAL A 350 -3.85 -7.70 13.64
CA VAL A 350 -3.40 -8.99 13.09
C VAL A 350 -2.17 -9.52 13.85
N GLY A 351 -1.21 -8.65 14.16
CA GLY A 351 -0.01 -9.02 14.92
C GLY A 351 -0.30 -9.54 16.32
N LYS A 352 -1.34 -9.01 17.00
CA LYS A 352 -1.76 -9.45 18.35
C LYS A 352 -2.61 -10.72 18.34
N MET A 353 -3.34 -10.97 17.26
CA MET A 353 -4.22 -12.14 17.14
C MET A 353 -3.49 -13.44 16.86
N ALA A 354 -2.33 -13.36 16.24
CA ALA A 354 -1.62 -14.53 15.76
C ALA A 354 -0.26 -14.69 16.47
N SER A 355 0.04 -15.92 16.89
CA SER A 355 1.34 -16.30 17.45
C SER A 355 2.04 -17.34 16.56
N GLY A 356 3.36 -17.33 16.53
CA GLY A 356 4.16 -18.32 15.81
C GLY A 356 3.88 -18.38 14.30
N ASP A 357 3.80 -19.60 13.76
CA ASP A 357 3.59 -19.86 12.31
C ASP A 357 2.20 -19.45 11.82
N PHE A 358 1.21 -19.40 12.72
CA PHE A 358 -0.12 -18.94 12.40
C PHE A 358 -0.15 -17.45 12.01
N ARG A 359 0.76 -16.64 12.57
CA ARG A 359 0.88 -15.20 12.24
C ARG A 359 1.18 -14.98 10.76
N ALA A 360 2.14 -15.71 10.19
CA ALA A 360 2.49 -15.59 8.78
C ALA A 360 1.32 -15.93 7.85
N ARG A 361 0.54 -16.97 8.21
CA ARG A 361 -0.66 -17.36 7.45
C ARG A 361 -1.76 -16.30 7.53
N VAL A 362 -2.01 -15.73 8.71
CA VAL A 362 -3.01 -14.68 8.89
C VAL A 362 -2.64 -13.42 8.09
N TYR A 363 -1.36 -13.03 8.09
CA TYR A 363 -0.90 -11.92 7.25
C TYR A 363 -1.06 -12.26 5.75
N GLY A 364 -0.72 -13.47 5.31
CA GLY A 364 -0.91 -13.90 3.92
C GLY A 364 -2.37 -13.84 3.50
N VAL A 365 -3.28 -14.39 4.30
CA VAL A 365 -4.74 -14.30 4.04
C VAL A 365 -5.20 -12.85 4.01
N ARG A 366 -4.71 -12.01 4.92
CA ARG A 366 -5.03 -10.57 4.92
C ARG A 366 -4.64 -9.88 3.61
N TYR A 367 -3.44 -10.13 3.08
CA TYR A 367 -3.03 -9.54 1.81
C TYR A 367 -3.90 -10.03 0.65
N VAL A 368 -4.21 -11.33 0.59
CA VAL A 368 -5.15 -11.86 -0.41
C VAL A 368 -6.49 -11.14 -0.32
N VAL A 369 -7.07 -11.02 0.88
CA VAL A 369 -8.34 -10.31 1.10
C VAL A 369 -8.24 -8.86 0.69
N SER A 370 -7.18 -8.14 1.09
CA SER A 370 -7.00 -6.72 0.78
C SER A 370 -6.93 -6.45 -0.71
N PHE A 371 -6.09 -7.18 -1.45
CA PHE A 371 -5.91 -6.95 -2.89
C PHE A 371 -7.06 -7.51 -3.73
N THR A 372 -7.70 -8.60 -3.31
CA THR A 372 -8.91 -9.09 -3.98
C THR A 372 -10.07 -8.10 -3.79
N SER A 373 -10.22 -7.53 -2.58
CA SER A 373 -11.21 -6.49 -2.32
C SER A 373 -11.01 -5.28 -3.24
N LEU A 374 -9.76 -4.86 -3.48
CA LEU A 374 -9.46 -3.79 -4.40
C LEU A 374 -9.77 -4.16 -5.85
N ALA A 375 -9.34 -5.33 -6.30
CA ALA A 375 -9.62 -5.79 -7.67
C ALA A 375 -11.11 -5.77 -7.99
N ILE A 376 -11.96 -6.11 -6.99
CA ILE A 376 -13.41 -6.04 -7.09
C ILE A 376 -13.89 -4.58 -7.01
N ALA A 377 -13.30 -3.76 -6.13
CA ALA A 377 -13.75 -2.39 -5.90
C ALA A 377 -13.48 -1.45 -7.08
N LEU A 378 -12.40 -1.65 -7.85
CA LEU A 378 -12.03 -0.76 -8.96
C LEU A 378 -13.14 -0.61 -10.02
N PRO A 379 -13.75 -1.68 -10.54
CA PRO A 379 -14.88 -1.54 -11.46
C PRO A 379 -16.09 -0.82 -10.84
N PHE A 380 -16.36 -1.03 -9.53
CA PHE A 380 -17.43 -0.33 -8.82
C PHE A 380 -17.14 1.15 -8.66
N ILE A 381 -15.89 1.53 -8.33
CA ILE A 381 -15.45 2.92 -8.25
C ILE A 381 -15.66 3.59 -9.60
N GLY A 382 -15.23 2.93 -10.68
CA GLY A 382 -15.45 3.42 -12.04
C GLY A 382 -16.93 3.59 -12.38
N ALA A 383 -17.76 2.60 -12.07
CA ALA A 383 -19.19 2.65 -12.33
C ALA A 383 -19.92 3.75 -11.52
N ILE A 384 -19.53 3.95 -10.25
CA ILE A 384 -20.06 5.05 -9.42
C ILE A 384 -19.65 6.40 -10.02
N HIS A 385 -18.37 6.54 -10.34
CA HIS A 385 -17.85 7.78 -10.93
C HIS A 385 -18.56 8.11 -12.27
N ALA A 386 -18.72 7.13 -13.16
CA ALA A 386 -19.32 7.34 -14.47
C ALA A 386 -20.81 7.76 -14.40
N ARG A 387 -21.56 7.28 -13.39
CA ARG A 387 -23.01 7.56 -13.25
C ARG A 387 -23.31 8.74 -12.37
N TRP A 388 -22.55 8.97 -11.31
CA TRP A 388 -22.87 9.90 -10.24
C TRP A 388 -21.71 10.78 -9.80
N GLY A 389 -20.52 10.62 -10.40
CA GLY A 389 -19.31 11.36 -10.08
C GLY A 389 -18.67 10.98 -8.74
N PHE A 390 -17.59 11.70 -8.39
CA PHE A 390 -16.85 11.46 -7.15
C PHE A 390 -17.63 11.84 -5.89
N ASP A 391 -18.59 12.77 -5.97
CA ASP A 391 -19.37 13.19 -4.80
C ASP A 391 -20.14 12.01 -4.20
N THR A 392 -20.73 11.17 -5.05
CA THR A 392 -21.39 9.93 -4.61
C THR A 392 -20.38 8.91 -4.08
N LEU A 393 -19.20 8.79 -4.69
CA LEU A 393 -18.16 7.92 -4.17
C LEU A 393 -17.77 8.30 -2.72
N PHE A 394 -17.63 9.60 -2.42
CA PHE A 394 -17.31 10.04 -1.06
C PHE A 394 -18.43 9.71 -0.05
N VAL A 395 -19.69 9.82 -0.44
CA VAL A 395 -20.82 9.39 0.40
C VAL A 395 -20.75 7.88 0.68
N VAL A 396 -20.43 7.06 -0.34
CA VAL A 396 -20.25 5.61 -0.17
C VAL A 396 -19.07 5.31 0.77
N LEU A 397 -17.94 6.02 0.61
CA LEU A 397 -16.77 5.84 1.49
C LEU A 397 -17.05 6.29 2.93
N ALA A 398 -17.88 7.33 3.14
CA ALA A 398 -18.35 7.69 4.46
C ALA A 398 -19.19 6.57 5.09
N GLY A 399 -20.05 5.91 4.31
CA GLY A 399 -20.80 4.72 4.72
C GLY A 399 -19.88 3.53 5.07
N CYS A 400 -18.82 3.31 4.29
CA CYS A 400 -17.78 2.33 4.59
C CYS A 400 -17.08 2.63 5.93
N ALA A 401 -16.72 3.89 6.17
CA ALA A 401 -16.10 4.32 7.43
C ALA A 401 -17.07 4.16 8.63
N LEU A 402 -18.36 4.41 8.43
CA LEU A 402 -19.40 4.15 9.43
C LEU A 402 -19.53 2.65 9.75
N LEU A 403 -19.45 1.79 8.74
CA LEU A 403 -19.42 0.34 8.92
C LEU A 403 -18.19 -0.09 9.76
N ILE A 404 -17.01 0.47 9.47
CA ILE A 404 -15.81 0.24 10.29
C ILE A 404 -16.05 0.67 11.73
N LEU A 405 -16.57 1.89 11.95
CA LEU A 405 -16.84 2.41 13.29
C LEU A 405 -17.78 1.47 14.06
N SER A 406 -18.88 1.04 13.43
CA SER A 406 -19.86 0.12 14.01
C SER A 406 -19.25 -1.23 14.37
N ALA A 407 -18.44 -1.81 13.48
CA ALA A 407 -17.76 -3.08 13.73
C ALA A 407 -16.73 -2.99 14.85
N VAL A 408 -15.96 -1.88 14.91
CA VAL A 408 -14.95 -1.63 15.94
C VAL A 408 -15.57 -1.44 17.33
N MET A 409 -16.79 -0.89 17.41
CA MET A 409 -17.54 -0.81 18.69
C MET A 409 -17.83 -2.20 19.29
N LEU A 410 -17.87 -3.25 18.48
CA LEU A 410 -18.07 -4.63 18.93
C LEU A 410 -16.78 -5.31 19.43
N LEU A 411 -15.60 -4.68 19.22
CA LEU A 411 -14.33 -5.19 19.73
C LEU A 411 -14.25 -5.02 21.25
N PRO A 412 -13.61 -5.97 21.97
CA PRO A 412 -13.30 -5.78 23.36
C PRO A 412 -12.34 -4.60 23.58
N ARG A 413 -12.42 -3.93 24.73
CA ARG A 413 -11.52 -2.80 25.06
C ARG A 413 -10.04 -3.21 25.05
N ARG A 414 -9.73 -4.44 25.45
CA ARG A 414 -8.40 -5.05 25.37
C ARG A 414 -8.52 -6.37 24.63
N LEU A 415 -7.61 -6.62 23.70
CA LEU A 415 -7.57 -7.91 23.00
C LEU A 415 -7.10 -8.99 23.99
N PRO A 416 -7.81 -10.12 24.12
CA PRO A 416 -7.43 -11.19 25.04
C PRO A 416 -6.15 -11.87 24.53
N THR A 417 -5.21 -12.12 25.45
CA THR A 417 -4.10 -13.04 25.24
C THR A 417 -4.41 -14.40 25.88
N PRO A 418 -3.75 -15.50 25.48
CA PRO A 418 -3.95 -16.80 26.13
C PRO A 418 -3.80 -16.73 27.66
N GLU A 419 -2.82 -15.94 28.14
CA GLU A 419 -2.50 -15.77 29.55
C GLU A 419 -3.60 -14.99 30.29
N THR A 420 -4.05 -13.84 29.72
CA THR A 420 -5.12 -13.04 30.33
C THR A 420 -6.46 -13.77 30.33
N PHE A 421 -6.70 -14.64 29.34
CA PHE A 421 -7.91 -15.46 29.29
C PHE A 421 -7.89 -16.59 30.32
N ALA A 422 -6.74 -17.23 30.52
CA ALA A 422 -6.57 -18.25 31.55
C ALA A 422 -6.70 -17.66 32.96
N ALA A 423 -6.09 -16.48 33.21
CA ALA A 423 -6.17 -15.79 34.49
C ALA A 423 -7.61 -15.34 34.84
N ALA A 424 -8.41 -14.89 33.90
CA ALA A 424 -9.79 -14.46 34.10
C ALA A 424 -10.77 -15.63 34.44
N ARG A 425 -10.36 -16.88 34.25
CA ARG A 425 -11.15 -18.09 34.58
C ARG A 425 -10.69 -18.81 35.86
N GLY A 426 -9.52 -18.46 36.36
CA GLY A 426 -9.00 -18.99 37.65
C GLY A 426 -9.44 -18.20 38.86
N THR A 427 -10.21 -17.13 38.67
CA THR A 427 -10.93 -16.34 39.67
C THR A 427 -12.43 -16.57 39.56
#